data_e17330f4dffd88cc9e151dd4c885b9cf
#
_entry.id   e17330f4dffd88cc9e151dd4c885b9cf
#
_cell.length_a   1.000
_cell.length_b   1.000
_cell.length_c   1.000
_cell.angle_alpha   90.00
_cell.angle_beta   90.00
_cell.angle_gamma   90.00
#
_symmetry.space_group_name_H-M   'P 1'
#
loop_
_entity.id
_entity.type
_entity.pdbx_description
1 polymer ?
#
loop_
_entity_poly.entity_id
_entity_poly.type
_entity_poly.pdbx_seq_one_letter_code
_entity_poly.pdbx_strand_id
1 'polypeptide(L)'
;MTPSRISFGNVTIDRDRFEVWVGGERIELTFVEFELLFVLARNAGKVVPRSRLLLAVWNERSTGQDRKLTVHMSRLRKKLRGRDCWRIETVTRRGYALMPVPEPGEG
;
A
#
# COMPACT_ATOMS: atom_id res chain seq x y z
N MET A 1 2.02 -11.79 16.17
CA MET A 1 3.29 -11.44 15.50
C MET A 1 3.04 -11.12 14.03
N THR A 2 3.51 -9.97 13.57
CA THR A 2 3.31 -9.58 12.17
C THR A 2 4.33 -10.29 11.29
N PRO A 3 3.91 -10.99 10.23
CA PRO A 3 4.87 -11.61 9.33
C PRO A 3 5.72 -10.56 8.62
N SER A 4 6.99 -10.88 8.37
CA SER A 4 7.88 -9.99 7.63
C SER A 4 7.68 -10.09 6.14
N ARG A 5 6.96 -11.10 5.68
CA ARG A 5 6.71 -11.33 4.26
C ARG A 5 5.22 -11.52 4.02
N ILE A 6 4.69 -10.79 3.05
CA ILE A 6 3.27 -10.87 2.70
C ILE A 6 3.18 -11.17 1.21
N SER A 7 2.37 -12.17 0.87
CA SER A 7 2.09 -12.51 -0.52
C SER A 7 0.59 -12.51 -0.76
N PHE A 8 0.17 -11.90 -1.86
CA PHE A 8 -1.22 -11.95 -2.31
C PHE A 8 -1.24 -11.82 -3.83
N GLY A 9 -2.01 -12.68 -4.49
CA GLY A 9 -1.97 -12.73 -5.95
C GLY A 9 -0.56 -12.91 -6.44
N ASN A 10 -0.13 -12.04 -7.35
CA ASN A 10 1.24 -12.07 -7.88
C ASN A 10 2.17 -11.05 -7.19
N VAL A 11 1.76 -10.54 -6.04
CA VAL A 11 2.53 -9.56 -5.28
C VAL A 11 3.21 -10.21 -4.09
N THR A 12 4.49 -9.95 -3.91
CA THR A 12 5.24 -10.38 -2.73
C THR A 12 5.93 -9.15 -2.13
N ILE A 13 5.74 -8.94 -0.84
CA ILE A 13 6.35 -7.83 -0.10
C ILE A 13 7.20 -8.43 1.01
N ASP A 14 8.50 -8.18 0.95
CA ASP A 14 9.45 -8.72 1.92
C ASP A 14 10.05 -7.57 2.73
N ARG A 15 9.65 -7.46 3.98
CA ARG A 15 10.09 -6.38 4.86
C ARG A 15 11.54 -6.54 5.30
N ASP A 16 12.01 -7.75 5.45
CA ASP A 16 13.39 -7.98 5.86
C ASP A 16 14.38 -7.51 4.79
N ARG A 17 13.99 -7.62 3.54
CA ARG A 17 14.82 -7.21 2.40
C ARG A 17 14.41 -5.88 1.80
N PHE A 18 13.30 -5.33 2.23
CA PHE A 18 12.70 -4.13 1.63
C PHE A 18 12.51 -4.29 0.13
N GLU A 19 11.95 -5.43 -0.27
CA GLU A 19 11.72 -5.75 -1.68
C GLU A 19 10.25 -5.95 -1.95
N VAL A 20 9.81 -5.49 -3.12
CA VAL A 20 8.47 -5.71 -3.62
C VAL A 20 8.59 -6.30 -5.02
N TRP A 21 7.89 -7.40 -5.21
CA TRP A 21 7.85 -8.09 -6.50
C TRP A 21 6.41 -8.18 -6.98
N VAL A 22 6.15 -7.81 -8.22
CA VAL A 22 4.83 -7.91 -8.83
C VAL A 22 4.98 -8.62 -10.17
N GLY A 23 4.36 -9.79 -10.29
CA GLY A 23 4.44 -10.57 -11.51
C GLY A 23 5.87 -10.94 -11.91
N GLY A 24 6.74 -11.18 -10.91
CA GLY A 24 8.13 -11.50 -11.16
C GLY A 24 9.03 -10.30 -11.41
N GLU A 25 8.47 -9.10 -11.41
CA GLU A 25 9.23 -7.87 -11.62
C GLU A 25 9.43 -7.14 -10.30
N ARG A 26 10.66 -6.74 -10.02
CA ARG A 26 10.97 -5.97 -8.82
C ARG A 26 10.57 -4.52 -9.01
N ILE A 27 9.85 -3.98 -8.02
CA ILE A 27 9.41 -2.58 -8.03
C ILE A 27 10.26 -1.79 -7.06
N GLU A 28 10.85 -0.71 -7.55
CA GLU A 28 11.66 0.18 -6.70
C GLU A 28 10.76 1.16 -5.97
N LEU A 29 10.80 1.12 -4.64
CA LEU A 29 10.04 2.02 -3.78
C LEU A 29 10.99 2.74 -2.82
N THR A 30 10.60 3.96 -2.44
CA THR A 30 11.28 4.63 -1.33
C THR A 30 10.92 3.94 -0.02
N PHE A 31 11.66 4.23 1.03
CA PHE A 31 11.37 3.67 2.36
C PHE A 31 9.93 3.96 2.79
N VAL A 32 9.49 5.20 2.64
CA VAL A 32 8.14 5.61 3.03
C VAL A 32 7.08 4.89 2.19
N GLU A 33 7.27 4.83 0.88
CA GLU A 33 6.35 4.13 -0.01
C GLU A 33 6.25 2.65 0.36
N PHE A 34 7.38 2.02 0.65
CA PHE A 34 7.40 0.63 1.07
C PHE A 34 6.61 0.43 2.36
N GLU A 35 6.85 1.26 3.37
CA GLU A 35 6.15 1.15 4.64
C GLU A 35 4.64 1.35 4.50
N LEU A 36 4.23 2.31 3.68
CA LEU A 36 2.81 2.52 3.40
C LEU A 36 2.20 1.27 2.75
N LEU A 37 2.86 0.74 1.74
CA LEU A 37 2.37 -0.46 1.05
C LEU A 37 2.29 -1.64 2.00
N PHE A 38 3.29 -1.81 2.87
CA PHE A 38 3.32 -2.91 3.82
C PHE A 38 2.12 -2.86 4.78
N VAL A 39 1.82 -1.67 5.32
CA VAL A 39 0.68 -1.51 6.22
C VAL A 39 -0.63 -1.81 5.49
N LEU A 40 -0.78 -1.31 4.27
CA LEU A 40 -1.98 -1.58 3.48
C LEU A 40 -2.12 -3.05 3.12
N ALA A 41 -1.03 -3.71 2.75
CA ALA A 41 -1.04 -5.12 2.39
C ALA A 41 -1.38 -6.01 3.59
N ARG A 42 -0.86 -5.67 4.75
CA ARG A 42 -1.17 -6.38 5.99
C ARG A 42 -2.66 -6.29 6.34
N ASN A 43 -3.33 -5.27 5.84
CA ASN A 43 -4.75 -5.04 6.03
C ASN A 43 -5.50 -5.10 4.69
N ALA A 44 -5.03 -5.92 3.76
CA ALA A 44 -5.61 -5.99 2.41
C ALA A 44 -7.12 -6.19 2.44
N GLY A 45 -7.82 -5.43 1.62
CA GLY A 45 -9.28 -5.46 1.55
C GLY A 45 -9.98 -4.63 2.61
N LYS A 46 -9.24 -4.02 3.52
CA LYS A 46 -9.80 -3.20 4.60
C LYS A 46 -9.30 -1.77 4.50
N VAL A 47 -10.13 -0.84 4.94
CA VAL A 47 -9.74 0.57 4.99
C VAL A 47 -8.81 0.79 6.18
N VAL A 48 -7.65 1.37 5.90
CA VAL A 48 -6.73 1.80 6.96
C VAL A 48 -6.87 3.30 7.13
N PRO A 49 -7.25 3.76 8.33
CA PRO A 49 -7.42 5.19 8.57
C PRO A 49 -6.13 5.98 8.36
N ARG A 50 -6.27 7.22 7.91
CA ARG A 50 -5.11 8.11 7.71
C ARG A 50 -4.28 8.24 8.98
N SER A 51 -4.93 8.39 10.13
CA SER A 51 -4.26 8.50 11.43
C SER A 51 -3.39 7.28 11.73
N ARG A 52 -3.86 6.10 11.37
CA ARG A 52 -3.12 4.87 11.58
C ARG A 52 -1.90 4.79 10.67
N LEU A 53 -2.03 5.23 9.41
CA LEU A 53 -0.91 5.26 8.48
C LEU A 53 0.17 6.25 8.95
N LEU A 54 -0.24 7.42 9.39
CA LEU A 54 0.69 8.42 9.92
C LEU A 54 1.44 7.89 11.15
N LEU A 55 0.72 7.27 12.04
CA LEU A 55 1.33 6.70 13.25
C LEU A 55 2.31 5.57 12.90
N ALA A 56 1.90 4.68 12.00
CA ALA A 56 2.71 3.51 11.64
C ALA A 56 3.99 3.88 10.89
N VAL A 57 3.92 4.86 10.00
CA VAL A 57 5.04 5.20 9.12
C VAL A 57 5.91 6.32 9.68
N TRP A 58 5.29 7.34 10.25
CA TRP A 58 6.02 8.51 10.77
C TRP A 58 6.00 8.64 12.28
N ASN A 59 5.26 7.80 12.96
CA ASN A 59 5.05 7.89 14.41
C ASN A 59 4.50 9.26 14.82
N GLU A 60 3.60 9.79 14.01
CA GLU A 60 2.98 11.09 14.20
C GLU A 60 1.47 10.98 14.32
N ARG A 61 0.88 11.92 15.06
CA ARG A 61 -0.57 12.02 15.13
C ARG A 61 -1.09 12.83 13.95
N SER A 62 -2.29 12.49 13.51
CA SER A 62 -2.96 13.25 12.45
C SER A 62 -3.33 14.65 12.96
N THR A 63 -3.02 15.66 12.15
CA THR A 63 -3.39 17.05 12.43
C THR A 63 -4.58 17.49 11.57
N GLY A 64 -5.09 16.60 10.73
CA GLY A 64 -6.11 16.94 9.75
C GLY A 64 -5.56 17.52 8.47
N GLN A 65 -4.27 17.81 8.41
CA GLN A 65 -3.59 18.34 7.22
C GLN A 65 -2.40 17.47 6.88
N ASP A 66 -2.69 16.23 6.54
CA ASP A 66 -1.66 15.22 6.35
C ASP A 66 -1.20 15.17 4.89
N ARG A 67 -0.71 16.30 4.40
CA ARG A 67 -0.30 16.46 3.01
C ARG A 67 0.79 15.46 2.61
N LYS A 68 1.74 15.20 3.50
CA LYS A 68 2.81 14.26 3.18
C LYS A 68 2.29 12.86 2.92
N LEU A 69 1.26 12.44 3.64
CA LEU A 69 0.63 11.14 3.39
C LEU A 69 0.04 11.11 1.99
N THR A 70 -0.70 12.14 1.61
CA THR A 70 -1.32 12.24 0.28
C THR A 70 -0.26 12.21 -0.82
N VAL A 71 0.83 12.95 -0.64
CA VAL A 71 1.92 13.01 -1.63
C VAL A 71 2.59 11.66 -1.82
N HIS A 72 2.97 11.00 -0.72
CA HIS A 72 3.64 9.71 -0.81
C HIS A 72 2.71 8.61 -1.32
N MET A 73 1.43 8.68 -0.95
CA MET A 73 0.44 7.73 -1.45
C MET A 73 0.24 7.89 -2.97
N SER A 74 0.24 9.12 -3.46
CA SER A 74 0.14 9.39 -4.89
C SER A 74 1.34 8.81 -5.66
N ARG A 75 2.54 8.96 -5.11
CA ARG A 75 3.76 8.42 -5.72
C ARG A 75 3.74 6.89 -5.73
N LEU A 76 3.32 6.29 -4.62
CA LEU A 76 3.18 4.84 -4.53
C LEU A 76 2.20 4.32 -5.58
N ARG A 77 1.05 4.97 -5.72
CA ARG A 77 0.06 4.60 -6.72
C ARG A 77 0.62 4.58 -8.13
N LYS A 78 1.39 5.60 -8.48
CA LYS A 78 1.98 5.69 -9.81
C LYS A 78 2.92 4.53 -10.09
N LYS A 79 3.68 4.10 -9.10
CA LYS A 79 4.61 3.00 -9.25
C LYS A 79 3.92 1.65 -9.38
N LEU A 80 2.73 1.53 -8.82
CA LEU A 80 1.94 0.30 -8.90
C LEU A 80 0.99 0.27 -10.09
N ARG A 81 0.82 1.40 -10.77
CA ARG A 81 -0.11 1.51 -11.90
C ARG A 81 0.29 0.57 -13.05
N GLY A 82 -0.71 -0.08 -13.64
CA GLY A 82 -0.48 -1.00 -14.75
C GLY A 82 0.01 -2.38 -14.34
N ARG A 83 0.03 -2.67 -13.06
CA ARG A 83 0.50 -3.97 -12.55
C ARG A 83 -0.62 -5.00 -12.37
N ASP A 84 -1.81 -4.67 -12.76
CA ASP A 84 -2.96 -5.57 -13.00
C ASP A 84 -3.57 -6.32 -11.83
N CYS A 85 -2.97 -6.38 -10.66
CA CYS A 85 -3.51 -7.21 -9.58
C CYS A 85 -4.17 -6.44 -8.47
N TRP A 86 -3.59 -5.33 -8.06
CA TRP A 86 -4.04 -4.60 -6.90
C TRP A 86 -3.96 -3.11 -7.14
N ARG A 87 -4.88 -2.39 -6.55
CA ARG A 87 -4.85 -0.94 -6.60
C ARG A 87 -5.12 -0.38 -5.21
N ILE A 88 -4.61 0.82 -4.98
CA ILE A 88 -4.87 1.54 -3.74
C ILE A 88 -6.04 2.49 -3.99
N GLU A 89 -7.10 2.31 -3.22
CA GLU A 89 -8.28 3.16 -3.30
C GLU A 89 -8.27 4.18 -2.18
N THR A 90 -8.67 5.41 -2.50
CA THR A 90 -8.95 6.42 -1.50
C THR A 90 -10.41 6.27 -1.08
N VAL A 91 -10.62 6.05 0.21
CA VAL A 91 -11.96 6.04 0.77
C VAL A 91 -12.15 7.38 1.45
N THR A 92 -12.93 8.24 0.81
CA THR A 92 -13.09 9.63 1.23
C THR A 92 -13.42 9.74 2.71
N ARG A 93 -12.67 10.57 3.44
CA ARG A 93 -12.82 10.84 4.87
C ARG A 93 -12.52 9.65 5.78
N ARG A 94 -12.11 8.51 5.22
CA ARG A 94 -11.83 7.32 6.02
C ARG A 94 -10.38 6.90 5.95
N GLY A 95 -9.80 6.85 4.76
CA GLY A 95 -8.41 6.44 4.60
C GLY A 95 -8.15 5.81 3.25
N TYR A 96 -7.32 4.76 3.26
CA TYR A 96 -6.91 4.07 2.05
C TYR A 96 -7.08 2.57 2.21
N ALA A 97 -7.26 1.87 1.11
CA ALA A 97 -7.38 0.43 1.10
C ALA A 97 -6.66 -0.16 -0.09
N LEU A 98 -5.99 -1.27 0.12
CA LEU A 98 -5.39 -2.05 -0.97
C LEU A 98 -6.42 -3.07 -1.42
N MET A 99 -6.95 -2.88 -2.61
CA MET A 99 -8.05 -3.68 -3.14
C MET A 99 -7.61 -4.48 -4.37
N PRO A 100 -8.12 -5.70 -4.52
CA PRO A 100 -7.84 -6.46 -5.73
C PRO A 100 -8.52 -5.82 -6.93
N VAL A 101 -7.86 -5.86 -8.08
CA VAL A 101 -8.46 -5.42 -9.33
C VAL A 101 -9.19 -6.62 -9.93
N PRO A 102 -10.48 -6.46 -10.30
CA PRO A 102 -11.21 -7.56 -10.93
C PRO A 102 -10.52 -8.03 -12.21
N GLU A 103 -10.48 -9.34 -12.42
CA GLU A 103 -9.88 -9.87 -13.64
C GLU A 103 -10.73 -9.51 -14.87
N PRO A 104 -10.07 -9.09 -15.96
CA PRO A 104 -10.81 -8.80 -17.21
C PRO A 104 -11.50 -10.06 -17.72
N GLY A 105 -12.74 -9.94 -18.14
CA GLY A 105 -13.49 -11.05 -18.74
C GLY A 105 -14.32 -11.88 -17.77
N GLU A 106 -14.21 -11.65 -16.49
CA GLU A 106 -15.13 -12.25 -15.52
C GLU A 106 -16.31 -11.32 -15.36
N GLY A 107 -17.31 -11.63 -16.07
CA GLY A 107 -18.55 -10.85 -16.07
C GLY A 107 -19.35 -11.01 -14.80
#